data_0123c51ae09863d01cae114e87a3ea1d
#
_entry.id   0123c51ae09863d01cae114e87a3ea1d
#
_cell.length_a   1.000
_cell.length_b   1.000
_cell.length_c   1.000
_cell.angle_alpha   90.00
_cell.angle_beta   90.00
_cell.angle_gamma   90.00
#
_symmetry.space_group_name_H-M   'P 1'
#
loop_
_entity.id
_entity.type
_entity.pdbx_description
1 polymer ?
#
loop_
_entity_poly.entity_id
_entity_poly.type
_entity_poly.pdbx_seq_one_letter_code
_entity_poly.pdbx_strand_id
1 'polypeptide(L)'
;MLQCLVAAARPLRVAELAEVLAIDFSAKGIPKLNPGWRWEDHEEAVMSTCSSLVIIVDDKDEGEDKSEDGNKDKNEDSRVVQFSHFSVKEFLMPSRFAELSRDVSYYHVEPETAHTIVAQACLWILLQLNDRMNRNKIKNFPLAKYAAQYWVKHAQAENVLSHIKDGLERLFDPNKPHFAAWLWIYNEDIGGSSMVTMFPTKPAAVPLYYAARFGFS
;
A
#
# COMPACT_ATOMS: atom_id res chain seq x y z
N MET A 1 9.19 4.41 6.88
CA MET A 1 8.05 3.89 7.65
C MET A 1 7.06 4.98 8.07
N LEU A 2 7.43 5.98 8.87
CA LEU A 2 6.50 7.02 9.36
C LEU A 2 5.77 7.75 8.23
N GLN A 3 6.46 8.03 7.11
CA GLN A 3 5.86 8.61 5.92
C GLN A 3 4.69 7.77 5.38
N CYS A 4 4.83 6.44 5.36
CA CYS A 4 3.76 5.55 4.92
C CYS A 4 2.55 5.61 5.86
N LEU A 5 2.77 5.65 7.18
CA LEU A 5 1.70 5.75 8.16
C LEU A 5 0.98 7.11 8.13
N VAL A 6 1.71 8.20 7.84
CA VAL A 6 1.13 9.53 7.68
C VAL A 6 0.21 9.59 6.46
N ALA A 7 0.67 9.05 5.31
CA ALA A 7 -0.03 9.12 4.03
C ALA A 7 -1.09 8.02 3.85
N ALA A 8 -1.07 6.96 4.66
CA ALA A 8 -1.93 5.80 4.47
C ALA A 8 -3.41 6.16 4.36
N ALA A 9 -4.11 5.55 3.41
CA ALA A 9 -5.53 5.78 3.17
C ALA A 9 -6.43 5.11 4.23
N ARG A 10 -5.94 4.04 4.84
CA ARG A 10 -6.44 3.35 6.03
C ARG A 10 -5.25 2.85 6.86
N PRO A 11 -5.45 2.40 8.09
CA PRO A 11 -4.39 1.73 8.84
C PRO A 11 -3.78 0.59 8.00
N LEU A 12 -2.44 0.54 7.94
CA LEU A 12 -1.74 -0.52 7.23
C LEU A 12 -1.64 -1.75 8.12
N ARG A 13 -1.89 -2.92 7.55
CA ARG A 13 -1.63 -4.19 8.23
C ARG A 13 -0.12 -4.37 8.45
N VAL A 14 0.24 -5.14 9.46
CA VAL A 14 1.65 -5.37 9.80
C VAL A 14 2.41 -5.93 8.60
N ALA A 15 1.86 -6.94 7.93
CA ALA A 15 2.47 -7.54 6.75
C ALA A 15 2.55 -6.57 5.55
N GLU A 16 1.54 -5.70 5.37
CA GLU A 16 1.57 -4.67 4.32
C GLU A 16 2.72 -3.68 4.52
N LEU A 17 2.89 -3.21 5.76
CA LEU A 17 3.97 -2.28 6.08
C LEU A 17 5.34 -2.93 6.01
N ALA A 18 5.47 -4.19 6.48
CA ALA A 18 6.72 -4.95 6.37
C ALA A 18 7.14 -5.14 4.90
N GLU A 19 6.18 -5.35 3.99
CA GLU A 19 6.48 -5.46 2.56
C GLU A 19 6.97 -4.12 1.98
N VAL A 20 6.39 -2.98 2.40
CA VAL A 20 6.90 -1.65 2.01
C VAL A 20 8.34 -1.43 2.50
N LEU A 21 8.67 -1.88 3.72
CA LEU A 21 10.00 -1.74 4.29
C LEU A 21 11.07 -2.56 3.54
N ALA A 22 10.67 -3.60 2.83
CA ALA A 22 11.56 -4.41 2.00
C ALA A 22 11.82 -3.80 0.61
N ILE A 23 11.21 -2.66 0.27
CA ILE A 23 11.39 -2.00 -1.02
C ILE A 23 12.53 -1.00 -0.96
N ASP A 24 13.46 -1.11 -1.90
CA ASP A 24 14.55 -0.14 -2.11
C ASP A 24 14.09 0.98 -3.04
N PHE A 25 13.89 2.16 -2.46
CA PHE A 25 13.50 3.39 -3.14
C PHE A 25 14.69 4.20 -3.67
N SER A 26 15.92 3.79 -3.42
CA SER A 26 17.13 4.51 -3.86
C SER A 26 17.43 4.31 -5.34
N ALA A 27 16.86 3.30 -5.96
CA ALA A 27 17.05 2.99 -7.38
C ALA A 27 16.42 4.08 -8.27
N LYS A 28 17.16 4.54 -9.31
CA LYS A 28 16.57 5.41 -10.32
C LYS A 28 15.47 4.64 -11.08
N GLY A 29 14.27 5.23 -11.16
CA GLY A 29 13.10 4.65 -11.82
C GLY A 29 12.18 3.90 -10.86
N ILE A 30 11.70 2.71 -11.26
CA ILE A 30 10.79 1.92 -10.42
C ILE A 30 11.57 1.27 -9.28
N PRO A 31 11.11 1.44 -8.01
CA PRO A 31 11.70 0.78 -6.85
C PRO A 31 11.79 -0.74 -7.02
N LYS A 32 12.65 -1.38 -6.26
CA LYS A 32 12.86 -2.84 -6.35
C LYS A 32 12.81 -3.45 -4.96
N LEU A 33 12.30 -4.68 -4.87
CA LEU A 33 12.42 -5.45 -3.64
C LEU A 33 13.89 -5.74 -3.36
N ASN A 34 14.32 -5.49 -2.15
CA ASN A 34 15.58 -5.99 -1.64
C ASN A 34 15.32 -7.28 -0.81
N PRO A 35 15.66 -8.47 -1.34
CA PRO A 35 15.38 -9.71 -0.63
C PRO A 35 16.05 -9.78 0.75
N GLY A 36 17.19 -9.09 0.92
CA GLY A 36 17.91 -9.03 2.19
C GLY A 36 17.23 -8.19 3.26
N TRP A 37 16.23 -7.39 2.89
CA TRP A 37 15.45 -6.57 3.82
C TRP A 37 14.09 -7.21 4.16
N ARG A 38 13.77 -8.34 3.57
CA ARG A 38 12.53 -9.06 3.85
C ARG A 38 12.69 -9.90 5.10
N TRP A 39 11.97 -9.57 6.13
CA TRP A 39 11.94 -10.29 7.39
C TRP A 39 10.90 -11.42 7.35
N GLU A 40 11.20 -12.53 8.00
CA GLU A 40 10.22 -13.62 8.21
C GLU A 40 9.17 -13.21 9.23
N ASP A 41 9.60 -12.51 10.29
CA ASP A 41 8.71 -11.91 11.29
C ASP A 41 8.39 -10.46 10.91
N HIS A 42 7.15 -10.23 10.48
CA HIS A 42 6.67 -8.92 10.06
C HIS A 42 6.53 -7.95 11.24
N GLU A 43 6.22 -8.43 12.44
CA GLU A 43 6.16 -7.57 13.64
C GLU A 43 7.56 -7.07 14.00
N GLU A 44 8.52 -7.98 14.02
CA GLU A 44 9.91 -7.62 14.31
C GLU A 44 10.41 -6.57 13.29
N ALA A 45 10.07 -6.74 12.00
CA ALA A 45 10.41 -5.78 10.96
C ALA A 45 9.87 -4.37 11.27
N VAL A 46 8.62 -4.26 11.67
CA VAL A 46 7.96 -3.00 12.00
C VAL A 46 8.51 -2.42 13.29
N MET A 47 8.57 -3.22 14.35
CA MET A 47 8.97 -2.76 15.69
C MET A 47 10.45 -2.41 15.78
N SER A 48 11.34 -3.10 15.05
CA SER A 48 12.76 -2.72 14.99
C SER A 48 13.00 -1.34 14.40
N THR A 49 12.07 -0.85 13.56
CA THR A 49 12.22 0.44 12.88
C THR A 49 11.81 1.63 13.75
N CYS A 50 10.72 1.53 14.54
CA CYS A 50 10.15 2.68 15.26
C CYS A 50 9.26 2.29 16.45
N SER A 51 9.71 1.37 17.32
CA SER A 51 8.92 0.82 18.44
C SER A 51 8.37 1.86 19.41
N SER A 52 9.02 3.02 19.57
CA SER A 52 8.58 4.06 20.50
C SER A 52 7.44 4.94 19.95
N LEU A 53 7.23 4.95 18.64
CA LEU A 53 6.28 5.85 17.98
C LEU A 53 5.04 5.14 17.46
N VAL A 54 5.07 3.80 17.42
CA VAL A 54 3.99 2.98 16.84
C VAL A 54 3.58 1.86 17.79
N ILE A 55 2.34 1.41 17.62
CA ILE A 55 1.79 0.23 18.28
C ILE A 55 1.14 -0.66 17.24
N ILE A 56 1.05 -1.94 17.54
CA ILE A 56 0.31 -2.92 16.75
C ILE A 56 -0.96 -3.25 17.51
N VAL A 57 -2.10 -3.14 16.85
CA VAL A 57 -3.43 -3.38 17.44
C VAL A 57 -4.24 -4.31 16.55
N ASP A 58 -5.18 -5.03 17.14
CA ASP A 58 -6.13 -5.84 16.38
C ASP A 58 -7.09 -4.91 15.60
N ASP A 59 -7.33 -5.22 14.32
CA ASP A 59 -8.30 -4.49 13.50
C ASP A 59 -9.72 -4.86 13.93
N LYS A 60 -10.47 -3.87 14.44
CA LYS A 60 -11.82 -4.07 14.95
C LYS A 60 -12.90 -4.08 13.86
N ASP A 61 -12.52 -3.75 12.63
CA ASP A 61 -13.47 -3.58 11.51
C ASP A 61 -13.77 -4.90 10.76
N GLU A 62 -13.05 -5.99 11.04
CA GLU A 62 -13.44 -7.32 10.54
C GLU A 62 -14.54 -7.88 11.44
N GLY A 63 -15.77 -7.82 10.93
CA GLY A 63 -17.01 -8.11 11.63
C GLY A 63 -16.96 -9.34 12.53
N GLU A 64 -17.62 -9.23 13.68
CA GLU A 64 -17.83 -10.26 14.69
C GLU A 64 -18.51 -11.51 14.10
N ASP A 65 -17.80 -12.36 13.38
CA ASP A 65 -18.15 -13.77 13.28
C ASP A 65 -17.54 -14.46 14.50
N LYS A 66 -18.34 -14.48 15.57
CA LYS A 66 -18.07 -15.28 16.77
C LYS A 66 -18.16 -16.76 16.42
N SER A 67 -17.11 -17.33 15.87
CA SER A 67 -16.91 -18.77 16.00
C SER A 67 -16.39 -19.02 17.42
N GLU A 68 -17.25 -19.62 18.25
CA GLU A 68 -16.97 -20.05 19.64
C GLU A 68 -15.98 -21.24 19.72
N ASP A 69 -15.16 -21.47 18.74
CA ASP A 69 -14.13 -22.50 18.77
C ASP A 69 -12.81 -21.88 19.15
N GLY A 70 -12.40 -22.19 20.38
CA GLY A 70 -11.26 -21.63 21.11
C GLY A 70 -9.87 -21.92 20.54
N ASN A 71 -9.69 -21.94 19.23
CA ASN A 71 -8.39 -22.01 18.60
C ASN A 71 -7.91 -20.59 18.24
N LYS A 72 -7.22 -19.97 19.20
CA LYS A 72 -6.53 -18.70 19.04
C LYS A 72 -5.27 -18.84 18.16
N ASP A 73 -5.40 -19.26 16.94
CA ASP A 73 -4.49 -18.80 15.90
C ASP A 73 -4.91 -17.37 15.59
N LYS A 74 -4.29 -16.41 16.34
CA LYS A 74 -4.43 -14.97 16.06
C LYS A 74 -4.04 -14.80 14.61
N ASN A 75 -5.01 -14.45 13.79
CA ASN A 75 -4.82 -14.23 12.36
C ASN A 75 -3.86 -13.03 12.23
N GLU A 76 -2.57 -13.27 11.96
CA GLU A 76 -1.57 -12.20 11.77
C GLU A 76 -2.03 -11.17 10.74
N ASP A 77 -2.90 -11.60 9.81
CA ASP A 77 -3.47 -10.76 8.77
C ASP A 77 -4.45 -9.68 9.29
N SER A 78 -4.93 -9.76 10.55
CA SER A 78 -5.91 -8.81 11.10
C SER A 78 -5.28 -7.68 11.92
N ARG A 79 -3.94 -7.68 12.13
CA ARG A 79 -3.30 -6.66 12.95
C ARG A 79 -2.82 -5.48 12.14
N VAL A 80 -3.07 -4.27 12.64
CA VAL A 80 -2.72 -3.01 11.99
C VAL A 80 -1.72 -2.20 12.82
N VAL A 81 -0.91 -1.41 12.11
CA VAL A 81 0.06 -0.50 12.71
C VAL A 81 -0.56 0.88 12.85
N GLN A 82 -0.46 1.46 14.03
CA GLN A 82 -0.95 2.80 14.33
C GLN A 82 0.13 3.60 15.07
N PHE A 83 0.01 4.93 15.07
CA PHE A 83 0.81 5.76 15.95
C PHE A 83 0.42 5.48 17.41
N SER A 84 1.42 5.40 18.29
CA SER A 84 1.21 5.19 19.74
C SER A 84 0.36 6.28 20.39
N HIS A 85 0.38 7.48 19.82
CA HIS A 85 -0.45 8.60 20.23
C HIS A 85 -0.75 9.51 19.02
N PHE A 86 -1.94 10.14 19.00
CA PHE A 86 -2.36 11.02 17.90
C PHE A 86 -1.41 12.22 17.71
N SER A 87 -0.82 12.73 18.80
CA SER A 87 0.13 13.85 18.75
C SER A 87 1.41 13.53 17.96
N VAL A 88 1.77 12.24 17.83
CA VAL A 88 2.92 11.84 16.98
C VAL A 88 2.60 12.16 15.52
N LYS A 89 1.40 11.81 15.05
CA LYS A 89 0.96 12.13 13.70
C LYS A 89 0.89 13.64 13.48
N GLU A 90 0.31 14.38 14.43
CA GLU A 90 0.22 15.85 14.35
C GLU A 90 1.59 16.52 14.33
N PHE A 91 2.54 16.01 15.10
CA PHE A 91 3.92 16.51 15.11
C PHE A 91 4.65 16.26 13.78
N LEU A 92 4.40 15.12 13.14
CA LEU A 92 5.02 14.77 11.86
C LEU A 92 4.41 15.53 10.67
N MET A 93 3.17 15.98 10.78
CA MET A 93 2.49 16.70 9.70
C MET A 93 2.81 18.20 9.75
N PRO A 94 3.11 18.85 8.60
CA PRO A 94 3.41 20.29 8.54
C PRO A 94 2.13 21.11 8.72
N SER A 95 1.54 21.09 9.93
CA SER A 95 0.41 21.96 10.24
C SER A 95 0.73 22.87 11.41
N ARG A 96 0.57 24.17 11.27
CA ARG A 96 0.63 25.24 12.29
C ARG A 96 1.96 25.47 13.02
N PHE A 97 2.88 24.51 13.07
CA PHE A 97 4.14 24.62 13.81
C PHE A 97 5.37 24.83 12.91
N ALA A 98 5.20 24.84 11.59
CA ALA A 98 6.28 25.05 10.62
C ALA A 98 7.04 26.39 10.83
N GLU A 99 6.44 27.36 11.52
CA GLU A 99 7.04 28.63 11.86
C GLU A 99 7.86 28.63 13.17
N LEU A 100 7.83 27.53 13.95
CA LEU A 100 8.29 27.61 15.34
C LEU A 100 9.76 27.30 15.60
N SER A 101 10.46 26.51 14.78
CA SER A 101 11.94 26.45 14.77
C SER A 101 12.44 25.59 13.62
N ARG A 102 13.65 25.93 13.09
CA ARG A 102 14.33 25.14 12.05
C ARG A 102 14.64 23.70 12.50
N ASP A 103 14.85 23.48 13.77
CA ASP A 103 15.23 22.16 14.31
C ASP A 103 14.07 21.15 14.28
N VAL A 104 12.83 21.62 14.40
CA VAL A 104 11.63 20.80 14.37
C VAL A 104 11.25 20.43 12.94
N SER A 105 11.49 21.31 11.97
CA SER A 105 11.13 21.10 10.56
C SER A 105 11.83 19.88 9.93
N TYR A 106 12.98 19.46 10.48
CA TYR A 106 13.70 18.27 10.03
C TYR A 106 12.89 16.96 10.17
N TYR A 107 11.98 16.91 11.16
CA TYR A 107 11.15 15.73 11.42
C TYR A 107 9.83 15.74 10.66
N HIS A 108 9.51 16.84 9.98
CA HIS A 108 8.25 16.93 9.25
C HIS A 108 8.24 16.00 8.03
N VAL A 109 7.12 15.36 7.83
CA VAL A 109 6.84 14.50 6.69
C VAL A 109 6.13 15.33 5.62
N GLU A 110 6.83 15.61 4.53
CA GLU A 110 6.23 16.29 3.39
C GLU A 110 5.18 15.40 2.71
N PRO A 111 3.93 15.89 2.54
CA PRO A 111 2.85 15.10 1.96
C PRO A 111 3.18 14.53 0.57
N GLU A 112 3.78 15.33 -0.31
CA GLU A 112 4.23 14.90 -1.64
C GLU A 112 5.16 13.69 -1.56
N THR A 113 6.21 13.78 -0.72
CA THR A 113 7.18 12.71 -0.53
C THR A 113 6.52 11.45 0.04
N ALA A 114 5.64 11.61 1.03
CA ALA A 114 4.95 10.51 1.67
C ALA A 114 4.02 9.78 0.69
N HIS A 115 3.21 10.51 -0.06
CA HIS A 115 2.33 9.94 -1.07
C HIS A 115 3.11 9.32 -2.23
N THR A 116 4.25 9.92 -2.64
CA THR A 116 5.13 9.38 -3.67
C THR A 116 5.67 7.99 -3.28
N ILE A 117 6.17 7.85 -2.05
CA ILE A 117 6.69 6.56 -1.56
C ILE A 117 5.60 5.49 -1.57
N VAL A 118 4.41 5.81 -1.07
CA VAL A 118 3.31 4.83 -1.04
C VAL A 118 2.83 4.50 -2.46
N ALA A 119 2.69 5.49 -3.35
CA ALA A 119 2.32 5.27 -4.74
C ALA A 119 3.34 4.39 -5.48
N GLN A 120 4.63 4.65 -5.28
CA GLN A 120 5.70 3.85 -5.85
C GLN A 120 5.68 2.41 -5.33
N ALA A 121 5.48 2.20 -4.01
CA ALA A 121 5.35 0.88 -3.43
C ALA A 121 4.14 0.13 -4.01
N CYS A 122 2.99 0.79 -4.10
CA CYS A 122 1.79 0.21 -4.70
C CYS A 122 2.01 -0.19 -6.16
N LEU A 123 2.58 0.71 -6.98
CA LEU A 123 2.86 0.41 -8.38
C LEU A 123 3.87 -0.71 -8.54
N TRP A 124 4.93 -0.72 -7.70
CA TRP A 124 5.89 -1.82 -7.73
C TRP A 124 5.20 -3.17 -7.54
N ILE A 125 4.35 -3.30 -6.50
CA ILE A 125 3.59 -4.53 -6.24
C ILE A 125 2.71 -4.90 -7.43
N LEU A 126 1.92 -3.96 -7.96
CA LEU A 126 1.01 -4.22 -9.06
C LEU A 126 1.75 -4.69 -10.32
N LEU A 127 2.99 -4.23 -10.53
CA LEU A 127 3.85 -4.65 -11.63
C LEU A 127 4.50 -6.04 -11.43
N GLN A 128 4.43 -6.64 -10.23
CA GLN A 128 4.81 -8.04 -10.01
C GLN A 128 3.67 -9.02 -10.35
N LEU A 129 2.43 -8.51 -10.43
CA LEU A 129 1.27 -9.33 -10.70
C LEU A 129 1.15 -9.65 -12.19
N ASN A 130 0.63 -10.83 -12.49
CA ASN A 130 0.47 -11.31 -13.87
C ASN A 130 -0.82 -12.11 -14.05
N ASP A 131 -1.06 -12.58 -15.26
CA ASP A 131 -2.22 -13.38 -15.66
C ASP A 131 -2.33 -14.77 -15.00
N ARG A 132 -1.26 -15.22 -14.34
CA ARG A 132 -1.21 -16.49 -13.58
C ARG A 132 -1.49 -16.32 -12.09
N MET A 133 -1.87 -15.09 -11.68
CA MET A 133 -2.28 -14.84 -10.30
C MET A 133 -3.56 -15.57 -9.98
N ASN A 134 -3.67 -16.03 -8.75
CA ASN A 134 -4.87 -16.59 -8.15
C ASN A 134 -4.91 -16.25 -6.66
N ARG A 135 -6.02 -16.57 -5.99
CA ARG A 135 -6.23 -16.25 -4.56
C ARG A 135 -5.13 -16.78 -3.63
N ASN A 136 -4.50 -17.91 -3.97
CA ASN A 136 -3.42 -18.45 -3.13
C ASN A 136 -2.12 -17.71 -3.36
N LYS A 137 -1.80 -17.36 -4.61
CA LYS A 137 -0.56 -16.65 -4.92
C LYS A 137 -0.56 -15.21 -4.44
N ILE A 138 -1.73 -14.55 -4.40
CA ILE A 138 -1.82 -13.17 -3.94
C ILE A 138 -1.46 -13.02 -2.46
N LYS A 139 -1.60 -14.09 -1.66
CA LYS A 139 -1.18 -14.10 -0.26
C LYS A 139 0.33 -13.86 -0.08
N ASN A 140 1.14 -14.12 -1.12
CA ASN A 140 2.57 -13.84 -1.12
C ASN A 140 2.89 -12.36 -1.35
N PHE A 141 1.87 -11.53 -1.57
CA PHE A 141 1.95 -10.09 -1.80
C PHE A 141 0.99 -9.36 -0.84
N PRO A 142 1.33 -9.25 0.44
CA PRO A 142 0.46 -8.64 1.45
C PRO A 142 -0.08 -7.27 1.05
N LEU A 143 0.77 -6.42 0.46
CA LEU A 143 0.40 -5.07 0.03
C LEU A 143 -0.52 -5.04 -1.20
N ALA A 144 -0.72 -6.16 -1.94
CA ALA A 144 -1.41 -6.15 -3.23
C ALA A 144 -2.86 -5.65 -3.15
N LYS A 145 -3.61 -5.99 -2.11
CA LYS A 145 -5.00 -5.52 -1.92
C LYS A 145 -5.04 -4.02 -1.64
N TYR A 146 -4.21 -3.55 -0.71
CA TYR A 146 -4.08 -2.13 -0.45
C TYR A 146 -3.68 -1.36 -1.71
N ALA A 147 -2.68 -1.86 -2.42
CA ALA A 147 -2.20 -1.26 -3.66
C ALA A 147 -3.33 -1.16 -4.70
N ALA A 148 -4.08 -2.24 -4.93
CA ALA A 148 -5.16 -2.24 -5.91
C ALA A 148 -6.25 -1.21 -5.61
N GLN A 149 -6.58 -1.00 -4.35
CA GLN A 149 -7.64 -0.08 -3.92
C GLN A 149 -7.19 1.39 -3.87
N TYR A 150 -5.97 1.65 -3.40
CA TYR A 150 -5.58 2.99 -2.95
C TYR A 150 -4.46 3.65 -3.74
N TRP A 151 -3.78 2.97 -4.67
CA TRP A 151 -2.69 3.59 -5.43
C TRP A 151 -3.13 4.86 -6.16
N VAL A 152 -4.35 4.88 -6.72
CA VAL A 152 -4.91 6.05 -7.42
C VAL A 152 -5.01 7.25 -6.49
N LYS A 153 -5.51 7.05 -5.26
CA LYS A 153 -5.61 8.12 -4.26
C LYS A 153 -4.24 8.74 -3.95
N HIS A 154 -3.20 7.93 -3.87
CA HIS A 154 -1.85 8.43 -3.65
C HIS A 154 -1.29 9.11 -4.89
N ALA A 155 -1.54 8.57 -6.08
CA ALA A 155 -1.11 9.16 -7.34
C ALA A 155 -1.72 10.53 -7.63
N GLN A 156 -2.95 10.77 -7.14
CA GLN A 156 -3.65 12.06 -7.30
C GLN A 156 -3.18 13.15 -6.34
N ALA A 157 -2.30 12.85 -5.38
CA ALA A 157 -1.70 13.89 -4.56
C ALA A 157 -0.80 14.79 -5.41
N GLU A 158 -0.64 16.03 -4.96
CA GLU A 158 0.08 17.08 -5.68
C GLU A 158 1.50 16.62 -6.07
N ASN A 159 1.88 16.84 -7.33
CA ASN A 159 3.17 16.52 -7.95
C ASN A 159 3.56 15.02 -8.01
N VAL A 160 2.82 14.11 -7.39
CA VAL A 160 3.19 12.68 -7.32
C VAL A 160 3.26 12.02 -8.70
N LEU A 161 2.37 12.38 -9.62
CA LEU A 161 2.33 11.79 -10.97
C LEU A 161 3.67 11.85 -11.71
N SER A 162 4.40 12.95 -11.55
CA SER A 162 5.72 13.13 -12.17
C SER A 162 6.75 12.10 -11.71
N HIS A 163 6.65 11.65 -10.47
CA HIS A 163 7.57 10.71 -9.83
C HIS A 163 7.25 9.23 -10.12
N ILE A 164 6.04 8.94 -10.61
CA ILE A 164 5.57 7.57 -10.84
C ILE A 164 5.25 7.27 -12.32
N LYS A 165 5.56 8.18 -13.23
CA LYS A 165 5.23 8.11 -14.66
C LYS A 165 5.65 6.78 -15.28
N ASP A 166 6.89 6.35 -15.09
CA ASP A 166 7.40 5.08 -15.65
C ASP A 166 6.60 3.86 -15.16
N GLY A 167 6.17 3.89 -13.89
CA GLY A 167 5.33 2.85 -13.31
C GLY A 167 3.94 2.81 -13.93
N LEU A 168 3.36 3.98 -14.16
CA LEU A 168 2.05 4.11 -14.80
C LEU A 168 2.08 3.62 -16.26
N GLU A 169 3.06 4.05 -17.04
CA GLU A 169 3.22 3.61 -18.43
C GLU A 169 3.29 2.08 -18.53
N ARG A 170 4.00 1.43 -17.59
CA ARG A 170 4.08 -0.04 -17.54
C ARG A 170 2.78 -0.70 -17.08
N LEU A 171 2.09 -0.11 -16.09
CA LEU A 171 0.83 -0.64 -15.58
C LEU A 171 -0.25 -0.61 -16.68
N PHE A 172 -0.30 0.48 -17.44
CA PHE A 172 -1.29 0.70 -18.49
C PHE A 172 -0.85 0.16 -19.87
N ASP A 173 0.30 -0.48 -20.00
CA ASP A 173 0.73 -1.12 -21.25
C ASP A 173 -0.24 -2.26 -21.63
N PRO A 174 -0.98 -2.16 -22.75
CA PRO A 174 -1.98 -3.14 -23.15
C PRO A 174 -1.38 -4.52 -23.50
N ASN A 175 -0.06 -4.59 -23.70
CA ASN A 175 0.68 -5.81 -24.00
C ASN A 175 1.20 -6.53 -22.76
N LYS A 176 0.93 -5.96 -21.55
CA LYS A 176 1.36 -6.51 -20.27
C LYS A 176 0.17 -7.01 -19.46
N PRO A 177 0.36 -8.03 -18.62
CA PRO A 177 -0.73 -8.60 -17.84
C PRO A 177 -1.11 -7.77 -16.59
N HIS A 178 -0.29 -6.79 -16.22
CA HIS A 178 -0.38 -6.07 -14.93
C HIS A 178 -1.72 -5.35 -14.76
N PHE A 179 -2.19 -4.71 -15.83
CA PHE A 179 -3.47 -4.00 -15.83
C PHE A 179 -4.66 -4.94 -15.56
N ALA A 180 -4.68 -6.10 -16.21
CA ALA A 180 -5.72 -7.11 -15.99
C ALA A 180 -5.67 -7.68 -14.57
N ALA A 181 -4.46 -7.95 -14.06
CA ALA A 181 -4.25 -8.44 -12.71
C ALA A 181 -4.68 -7.41 -11.65
N TRP A 182 -4.35 -6.12 -11.84
CA TRP A 182 -4.83 -5.05 -10.97
C TRP A 182 -6.36 -4.98 -10.91
N LEU A 183 -7.05 -4.91 -12.07
CA LEU A 183 -8.50 -4.84 -12.12
C LEU A 183 -9.17 -6.08 -11.51
N TRP A 184 -8.58 -7.25 -11.66
CA TRP A 184 -9.09 -8.47 -11.05
C TRP A 184 -9.13 -8.36 -9.52
N ILE A 185 -8.04 -7.86 -8.88
CA ILE A 185 -8.01 -7.66 -7.43
C ILE A 185 -8.97 -6.53 -7.02
N TYR A 186 -8.94 -5.41 -7.74
CA TYR A 186 -9.79 -4.26 -7.47
C TYR A 186 -11.28 -4.60 -7.48
N ASN A 187 -11.73 -5.42 -8.44
CA ASN A 187 -13.13 -5.83 -8.56
C ASN A 187 -13.53 -6.88 -7.49
N GLU A 188 -12.60 -7.75 -7.07
CA GLU A 188 -12.85 -8.71 -6.00
C GLU A 188 -13.19 -8.01 -4.68
N ASP A 189 -12.47 -6.94 -4.36
CA ASP A 189 -12.65 -6.22 -3.10
C ASP A 189 -13.86 -5.25 -3.08
N ILE A 190 -14.32 -4.75 -4.23
CA ILE A 190 -15.49 -3.82 -4.29
C ILE A 190 -16.83 -4.56 -4.13
N GLY A 191 -16.82 -5.88 -3.93
CA GLY A 191 -18.05 -6.63 -3.66
C GLY A 191 -18.97 -6.79 -4.87
N GLY A 192 -18.41 -6.71 -6.06
CA GLY A 192 -19.10 -7.05 -7.31
C GLY A 192 -19.42 -8.53 -7.33
N SER A 193 -20.66 -8.84 -7.01
CA SER A 193 -21.35 -10.11 -7.11
C SER A 193 -20.76 -11.10 -8.13
N SER A 194 -20.49 -12.32 -7.65
CA SER A 194 -20.84 -13.59 -8.32
C SER A 194 -20.12 -14.03 -9.60
N MET A 195 -19.20 -13.30 -10.17
CA MET A 195 -18.36 -13.76 -11.28
C MET A 195 -16.88 -13.37 -11.12
N VAL A 196 -16.33 -13.54 -9.94
CA VAL A 196 -14.88 -13.42 -9.78
C VAL A 196 -14.26 -14.63 -10.46
N THR A 197 -13.72 -14.42 -11.65
CA THR A 197 -12.98 -15.44 -12.36
C THR A 197 -11.81 -15.92 -11.51
N MET A 198 -11.48 -17.21 -11.62
CA MET A 198 -10.39 -17.81 -10.84
C MET A 198 -9.03 -17.17 -11.13
N PHE A 199 -8.91 -16.47 -12.26
CA PHE A 199 -7.73 -15.82 -12.77
C PHE A 199 -8.06 -14.46 -13.41
N PRO A 200 -7.09 -13.53 -13.49
CA PRO A 200 -7.24 -12.28 -14.23
C PRO A 200 -7.65 -12.54 -15.68
N THR A 201 -8.67 -11.84 -16.13
CA THR A 201 -9.13 -11.88 -17.52
C THR A 201 -8.89 -10.53 -18.18
N LYS A 202 -8.72 -10.55 -19.53
CA LYS A 202 -8.55 -9.29 -20.27
C LYS A 202 -9.79 -8.41 -20.08
N PRO A 203 -9.61 -7.17 -19.58
CA PRO A 203 -10.72 -6.26 -19.38
C PRO A 203 -11.44 -5.92 -20.69
N ALA A 204 -12.75 -5.72 -20.62
CA ALA A 204 -13.54 -5.28 -21.76
C ALA A 204 -13.21 -3.84 -22.21
N ALA A 205 -12.90 -2.97 -21.26
CA ALA A 205 -12.49 -1.61 -21.53
C ALA A 205 -10.97 -1.49 -21.65
N VAL A 206 -10.54 -0.59 -22.56
CA VAL A 206 -9.11 -0.32 -22.77
C VAL A 206 -8.50 0.45 -21.59
N PRO A 207 -7.17 0.31 -21.35
CA PRO A 207 -6.48 1.02 -20.27
C PRO A 207 -6.73 2.53 -20.27
N LEU A 208 -6.81 3.17 -21.44
CA LEU A 208 -7.08 4.59 -21.60
C LEU A 208 -8.42 5.02 -20.98
N TYR A 209 -9.46 4.20 -21.05
CA TYR A 209 -10.74 4.47 -20.40
C TYR A 209 -10.57 4.61 -18.88
N TYR A 210 -9.80 3.74 -18.27
CA TYR A 210 -9.54 3.78 -16.83
C TYR A 210 -8.64 4.94 -16.45
N ALA A 211 -7.62 5.25 -17.27
CA ALA A 211 -6.77 6.43 -17.05
C ALA A 211 -7.63 7.72 -17.03
N ALA A 212 -8.52 7.88 -18.00
CA ALA A 212 -9.45 9.01 -18.04
C ALA A 212 -10.44 9.01 -16.87
N ARG A 213 -10.99 7.84 -16.49
CA ARG A 213 -11.90 7.70 -15.34
C ARG A 213 -11.26 8.10 -14.02
N PHE A 214 -9.97 7.86 -13.86
CA PHE A 214 -9.20 8.23 -12.67
C PHE A 214 -8.53 9.61 -12.77
N GLY A 215 -8.76 10.35 -13.87
CA GLY A 215 -8.25 11.71 -14.03
C GLY A 215 -6.76 11.79 -14.38
N PHE A 216 -6.20 10.73 -14.94
CA PHE A 216 -4.84 10.73 -15.51
C PHE A 216 -4.91 11.17 -16.98
N SER A 217 -4.75 12.45 -17.25
CA SER A 217 -4.74 13.06 -18.59
C SER A 217 -3.33 13.46 -19.00
#